data_fa28c58e7040d5f9934080fb6e26bd64
#
_entry.id   fa28c58e7040d5f9934080fb6e26bd64
#
_cell.length_a   1.000
_cell.length_b   1.000
_cell.length_c   1.000
_cell.angle_alpha   90.00
_cell.angle_beta   90.00
_cell.angle_gamma   90.00
#
_symmetry.space_group_name_H-M   'P 1'
#
loop_
_entity.id
_entity.type
_entity.pdbx_description
1 polymer ?
#
loop_
_entity_poly.entity_id
_entity_poly.type
_entity_poly.pdbx_seq_one_letter_code
_entity_poly.pdbx_strand_id
1 'polypeptide(L)'
;NELNEIIIIQDADLEYNPDEYTLLIKPFLETDADIVYGSRFLGGQKYNRLHFFWHSIANRILTLICNLFTNLNMTDMETGYKAFKKDVIKSIEIEEKSFGVEPEITVKLANKKFIFYEVPVSYAGRSYEEGKKIGIKDAFRAVYCIIYYKFKKDKYQR
;
A
#
# COMPACT_ATOMS: atom_id res chain seq x y z
N ASN A 1 26.46 10.18 5.96
CA ASN A 1 25.25 9.37 5.72
C ASN A 1 24.06 10.23 6.19
N GLU A 2 23.48 11.02 5.29
CA GLU A 2 22.17 11.61 5.54
C GLU A 2 21.20 10.44 5.61
N LEU A 3 20.70 10.14 6.81
CA LEU A 3 19.57 9.27 7.01
C LEU A 3 18.40 9.94 6.27
N ASN A 4 18.08 9.45 5.08
CA ASN A 4 16.91 9.89 4.37
C ASN A 4 15.71 9.73 5.31
N GLU A 5 14.99 10.82 5.57
CA GLU A 5 13.79 10.75 6.41
C GLU A 5 12.82 9.74 5.83
N ILE A 6 12.35 8.83 6.67
CA ILE A 6 11.32 7.84 6.31
C ILE A 6 9.96 8.38 6.75
N ILE A 7 9.02 8.38 5.83
CA ILE A 7 7.62 8.74 6.09
C ILE A 7 6.80 7.46 6.14
N ILE A 8 6.07 7.24 7.22
CA ILE A 8 5.17 6.11 7.39
C ILE A 8 3.73 6.62 7.34
N ILE A 9 2.92 6.01 6.49
CA ILE A 9 1.46 6.15 6.48
C ILE A 9 0.90 4.98 7.30
N GLN A 10 0.04 5.30 8.25
CA GLN A 10 -0.70 4.33 9.04
C GLN A 10 -2.15 4.80 9.18
N ASP A 11 -3.09 3.90 8.95
CA ASP A 11 -4.50 4.15 9.22
C ASP A 11 -4.73 4.35 10.73
N ALA A 12 -5.55 5.33 11.09
CA ALA A 12 -5.82 5.70 12.48
C ALA A 12 -6.92 4.84 13.15
N ASP A 13 -7.22 3.69 12.60
CA ASP A 13 -8.35 2.85 12.99
C ASP A 13 -8.01 1.71 13.96
N LEU A 14 -6.78 1.70 14.49
CA LEU A 14 -6.24 0.72 15.43
C LEU A 14 -6.16 -0.72 14.89
N GLU A 15 -6.28 -0.91 13.58
CA GLU A 15 -6.18 -2.23 12.95
C GLU A 15 -4.72 -2.70 12.77
N TYR A 16 -3.76 -1.76 12.80
CA TYR A 16 -2.32 -2.03 12.71
C TYR A 16 -1.60 -1.81 14.04
N ASN A 17 -0.51 -2.57 14.26
CA ASN A 17 0.30 -2.48 15.47
C ASN A 17 1.51 -1.53 15.26
N PRO A 18 1.60 -0.39 15.99
CA PRO A 18 2.75 0.51 15.89
C PRO A 18 4.10 -0.10 16.27
N ASP A 19 4.13 -1.17 17.07
CA ASP A 19 5.38 -1.87 17.42
C ASP A 19 6.06 -2.49 16.19
N GLU A 20 5.33 -2.64 15.07
CA GLU A 20 5.85 -3.18 13.82
C GLU A 20 6.50 -2.13 12.90
N TYR A 21 6.61 -0.86 13.30
CA TYR A 21 7.37 0.15 12.52
C TYR A 21 8.80 -0.29 12.20
N THR A 22 9.42 -1.02 13.12
CA THR A 22 10.76 -1.55 12.90
C THR A 22 10.83 -2.50 11.69
N LEU A 23 9.77 -3.26 11.41
CA LEU A 23 9.68 -4.14 10.24
C LEU A 23 9.65 -3.34 8.94
N LEU A 24 8.90 -2.22 8.93
CA LEU A 24 8.82 -1.32 7.77
C LEU A 24 10.12 -0.55 7.52
N ILE A 25 10.85 -0.18 8.59
CA ILE A 25 12.07 0.62 8.48
C ILE A 25 13.27 -0.23 8.08
N LYS A 26 13.32 -1.48 8.53
CA LYS A 26 14.47 -2.37 8.34
C LYS A 26 14.94 -2.51 6.89
N PRO A 27 14.06 -2.68 5.86
CA PRO A 27 14.50 -2.76 4.48
C PRO A 27 15.25 -1.52 3.99
N PHE A 28 14.91 -0.31 4.45
CA PHE A 28 15.64 0.90 4.07
C PHE A 28 17.08 0.94 4.60
N LEU A 29 17.35 0.22 5.69
CA LEU A 29 18.68 0.15 6.30
C LEU A 29 19.53 -0.98 5.73
N GLU A 30 18.90 -2.06 5.28
CA GLU A 30 19.57 -3.29 4.90
C GLU A 30 19.60 -3.55 3.39
N THR A 31 18.77 -2.81 2.62
CA THR A 31 18.62 -3.00 1.17
C THR A 31 18.59 -1.65 0.44
N ASP A 32 18.29 -1.69 -0.85
CA ASP A 32 18.09 -0.53 -1.71
C ASP A 32 16.62 -0.04 -1.78
N ALA A 33 15.77 -0.44 -0.81
CA ALA A 33 14.37 -0.08 -0.79
C ALA A 33 14.14 1.44 -0.84
N ASP A 34 13.23 1.86 -1.71
CA ASP A 34 12.70 3.22 -1.77
C ASP A 34 11.32 3.31 -1.12
N ILE A 35 10.59 2.18 -1.14
CA ILE A 35 9.22 2.01 -0.70
C ILE A 35 9.08 0.66 -0.01
N VAL A 36 8.40 0.62 1.13
CA VAL A 36 8.10 -0.64 1.85
C VAL A 36 6.62 -0.69 2.19
N TYR A 37 5.95 -1.75 1.77
CA TYR A 37 4.55 -2.03 2.10
C TYR A 37 4.47 -3.11 3.17
N GLY A 38 3.59 -2.89 4.16
CA GLY A 38 3.26 -3.91 5.14
C GLY A 38 2.14 -4.81 4.60
N SER A 39 2.46 -6.02 4.17
CA SER A 39 1.46 -6.95 3.63
C SER A 39 0.79 -7.78 4.72
N ARG A 40 -0.54 -7.83 4.67
CA ARG A 40 -1.39 -8.69 5.51
C ARG A 40 -1.44 -10.14 5.04
N PHE A 41 -0.94 -10.40 3.83
CA PHE A 41 -1.01 -11.71 3.16
C PHE A 41 0.34 -12.42 3.05
N LEU A 42 1.44 -11.76 3.36
CA LEU A 42 2.75 -12.41 3.52
C LEU A 42 2.74 -13.22 4.83
N GLY A 43 3.14 -14.50 4.73
CA GLY A 43 3.35 -15.33 5.90
C GLY A 43 4.56 -14.86 6.73
N GLY A 44 4.71 -15.41 7.95
CA GLY A 44 5.88 -15.15 8.81
C GLY A 44 5.53 -14.55 10.16
N GLN A 45 4.28 -14.23 10.41
CA GLN A 45 3.80 -13.79 11.73
C GLN A 45 3.52 -14.98 12.64
N LYS A 46 3.72 -14.76 13.96
CA LYS A 46 3.43 -15.78 14.96
C LYS A 46 1.94 -16.13 15.05
N TYR A 47 1.05 -15.14 14.82
CA TYR A 47 -0.40 -15.29 14.80
C TYR A 47 -1.00 -14.34 13.77
N ASN A 48 -1.97 -14.82 12.99
CA ASN A 48 -2.74 -14.03 12.05
C ASN A 48 -4.22 -14.13 12.37
N ARG A 49 -4.92 -13.00 12.51
CA ARG A 49 -6.37 -12.99 12.51
C ARG A 49 -6.88 -13.33 11.11
N LEU A 50 -7.83 -14.28 11.04
CA LEU A 50 -8.42 -14.65 9.75
C LEU A 50 -9.27 -13.49 9.21
N HIS A 51 -9.03 -13.14 7.95
CA HIS A 51 -9.80 -12.13 7.23
C HIS A 51 -11.09 -12.71 6.69
N PHE A 52 -12.10 -11.85 6.47
CA PHE A 52 -13.30 -12.27 5.76
C PHE A 52 -12.95 -12.71 4.34
N PHE A 53 -13.43 -13.88 3.96
CA PHE A 53 -13.08 -14.54 2.69
C PHE A 53 -13.29 -13.62 1.48
N TRP A 54 -14.47 -13.01 1.36
CA TRP A 54 -14.80 -12.15 0.20
C TRP A 54 -13.97 -10.86 0.15
N HIS A 55 -13.61 -10.28 1.31
CA HIS A 55 -12.72 -9.13 1.35
C HIS A 55 -11.29 -9.50 0.92
N SER A 56 -10.82 -10.67 1.32
CA SER A 56 -9.52 -11.17 0.89
C SER A 56 -9.48 -11.41 -0.63
N ILE A 57 -10.56 -11.98 -1.19
CA ILE A 57 -10.69 -12.18 -2.65
C ILE A 57 -10.70 -10.83 -3.38
N ALA A 58 -11.53 -9.88 -2.93
CA ALA A 58 -11.60 -8.56 -3.54
C ALA A 58 -10.24 -7.84 -3.53
N ASN A 59 -9.53 -7.85 -2.39
CA ASN A 59 -8.20 -7.27 -2.30
C ASN A 59 -7.21 -7.95 -3.26
N ARG A 60 -7.19 -9.29 -3.32
CA ARG A 60 -6.32 -10.03 -4.25
C ARG A 60 -6.60 -9.69 -5.71
N ILE A 61 -7.88 -9.51 -6.08
CA ILE A 61 -8.25 -9.11 -7.44
C ILE A 61 -7.76 -7.69 -7.73
N LEU A 62 -7.96 -6.73 -6.83
CA LEU A 62 -7.47 -5.36 -6.99
C LEU A 62 -5.95 -5.31 -7.07
N THR A 63 -5.26 -6.06 -6.22
CA THR A 63 -3.80 -6.19 -6.24
C THR A 63 -3.32 -6.82 -7.55
N LEU A 64 -3.98 -7.86 -8.03
CA LEU A 64 -3.65 -8.48 -9.33
C LEU A 64 -3.80 -7.49 -10.48
N ILE A 65 -4.90 -6.73 -10.53
CA ILE A 65 -5.10 -5.69 -11.54
C ILE A 65 -3.97 -4.66 -11.46
N CYS A 66 -3.65 -4.17 -10.25
CA CYS A 66 -2.56 -3.23 -10.07
C CYS A 66 -1.22 -3.80 -10.56
N ASN A 67 -0.89 -5.04 -10.21
CA ASN A 67 0.32 -5.73 -10.66
C ASN A 67 0.41 -5.82 -12.18
N LEU A 68 -0.69 -6.13 -12.87
CA LEU A 68 -0.75 -6.18 -14.34
C LEU A 68 -0.41 -4.82 -14.98
N PHE A 69 -0.90 -3.72 -14.40
CA PHE A 69 -0.65 -2.39 -14.94
C PHE A 69 0.70 -1.80 -14.53
N THR A 70 1.24 -2.18 -13.38
CA THR A 70 2.49 -1.62 -12.84
C THR A 70 3.72 -2.48 -13.11
N ASN A 71 3.53 -3.74 -13.48
CA ASN A 71 4.57 -4.78 -13.55
C ASN A 71 5.27 -5.02 -12.20
N LEU A 72 4.55 -4.80 -11.10
CA LEU A 72 4.97 -5.19 -9.75
C LEU A 72 4.42 -6.60 -9.43
N ASN A 73 4.94 -7.23 -8.39
CA ASN A 73 4.46 -8.51 -7.90
C ASN A 73 4.12 -8.39 -6.40
N MET A 74 3.25 -7.44 -6.09
CA MET A 74 2.79 -7.21 -4.72
C MET A 74 1.77 -8.24 -4.28
N THR A 75 1.67 -8.46 -2.97
CA THR A 75 0.64 -9.32 -2.37
C THR A 75 -0.51 -8.51 -1.76
N ASP A 76 -0.28 -7.22 -1.42
CA ASP A 76 -1.28 -6.37 -0.75
C ASP A 76 -1.16 -4.88 -1.13
N MET A 77 -1.81 -4.48 -2.21
CA MET A 77 -1.83 -3.07 -2.64
C MET A 77 -2.65 -2.17 -1.70
N GLU A 78 -3.75 -2.70 -1.15
CA GLU A 78 -4.71 -1.97 -0.31
C GLU A 78 -4.30 -1.86 1.17
N THR A 79 -3.04 -2.19 1.50
CA THR A 79 -2.56 -2.04 2.88
C THR A 79 -2.54 -0.58 3.31
N GLY A 80 -3.01 -0.26 4.52
CA GLY A 80 -2.87 1.06 5.14
C GLY A 80 -1.48 1.30 5.76
N TYR A 81 -0.58 0.32 5.67
CA TYR A 81 0.75 0.39 6.27
C TYR A 81 1.83 0.50 5.19
N LYS A 82 2.26 1.74 4.91
CA LYS A 82 3.21 2.04 3.85
C LYS A 82 4.31 2.96 4.36
N ALA A 83 5.56 2.67 4.01
CA ALA A 83 6.71 3.50 4.32
C ALA A 83 7.44 3.93 3.04
N PHE A 84 7.99 5.14 3.05
CA PHE A 84 8.61 5.77 1.90
C PHE A 84 9.84 6.56 2.32
N LYS A 85 10.86 6.61 1.47
CA LYS A 85 11.83 7.72 1.56
C LYS A 85 11.09 9.04 1.31
N LYS A 86 11.41 10.08 2.08
CA LYS A 86 10.74 11.39 2.00
C LYS A 86 10.70 11.97 0.58
N ASP A 87 11.81 11.90 -0.14
CA ASP A 87 11.90 12.46 -1.50
C ASP A 87 11.06 11.64 -2.50
N VAL A 88 10.90 10.34 -2.25
CA VAL A 88 10.07 9.45 -3.05
C VAL A 88 8.60 9.87 -2.98
N ILE A 89 8.03 9.96 -1.78
CA ILE A 89 6.61 10.34 -1.64
C ILE A 89 6.36 11.79 -2.05
N LYS A 90 7.31 12.70 -1.84
CA LYS A 90 7.22 14.09 -2.30
C LYS A 90 7.34 14.25 -3.81
N SER A 91 7.81 13.22 -4.54
CA SER A 91 7.91 13.25 -5.98
C SER A 91 6.57 13.16 -6.71
N ILE A 92 5.51 12.85 -5.99
CA ILE A 92 4.14 12.76 -6.52
C ILE A 92 3.21 13.74 -5.81
N GLU A 93 2.16 14.17 -6.50
CA GLU A 93 1.02 14.87 -5.92
C GLU A 93 -0.13 13.89 -5.73
N ILE A 94 -0.68 13.79 -4.52
CA ILE A 94 -1.83 12.93 -4.21
C ILE A 94 -3.10 13.74 -4.46
N GLU A 95 -3.92 13.28 -5.39
CA GLU A 95 -5.15 13.94 -5.86
C GLU A 95 -6.40 13.26 -5.31
N GLU A 96 -6.30 11.94 -5.06
CA GLU A 96 -7.42 11.13 -4.60
C GLU A 96 -7.69 11.32 -3.10
N LYS A 97 -8.90 10.97 -2.73
CA LYS A 97 -9.36 10.90 -1.34
C LYS A 97 -9.94 9.52 -1.09
N SER A 98 -9.91 9.05 0.16
CA SER A 98 -10.46 7.75 0.53
C SER A 98 -9.85 6.61 -0.31
N PHE A 99 -10.60 5.61 -0.73
CA PHE A 99 -10.16 4.35 -1.37
C PHE A 99 -9.47 4.50 -2.74
N GLY A 100 -9.27 5.69 -3.25
CA GLY A 100 -8.47 5.94 -4.44
C GLY A 100 -7.00 6.22 -4.14
N VAL A 101 -6.64 6.50 -2.90
CA VAL A 101 -5.31 6.95 -2.49
C VAL A 101 -4.26 5.84 -2.66
N GLU A 102 -4.57 4.62 -2.19
CA GLU A 102 -3.66 3.48 -2.25
C GLU A 102 -3.27 3.12 -3.70
N PRO A 103 -4.25 2.92 -4.61
CA PRO A 103 -3.90 2.65 -6.01
C PRO A 103 -3.23 3.84 -6.69
N GLU A 104 -3.61 5.09 -6.38
CA GLU A 104 -2.95 6.27 -6.94
C GLU A 104 -1.47 6.32 -6.58
N ILE A 105 -1.14 6.24 -5.28
CA ILE A 105 0.24 6.27 -4.78
C ILE A 105 1.04 5.16 -5.45
N THR A 106 0.50 3.93 -5.44
CA THR A 106 1.18 2.75 -5.97
C THR A 106 1.50 2.91 -7.45
N VAL A 107 0.52 3.30 -8.26
CA VAL A 107 0.70 3.43 -9.71
C VAL A 107 1.64 4.58 -10.07
N LYS A 108 1.49 5.75 -9.43
CA LYS A 108 2.36 6.90 -9.68
C LYS A 108 3.82 6.60 -9.36
N LEU A 109 4.09 5.95 -8.23
CA LEU A 109 5.45 5.59 -7.82
C LEU A 109 6.03 4.45 -8.67
N ALA A 110 5.24 3.46 -9.05
CA ALA A 110 5.65 2.41 -9.97
C ALA A 110 6.04 2.97 -11.36
N ASN A 111 5.30 3.96 -11.87
CA ASN A 111 5.64 4.63 -13.14
C ASN A 111 7.01 5.35 -13.08
N LYS A 112 7.47 5.75 -11.90
CA LYS A 112 8.79 6.36 -11.67
C LYS A 112 9.91 5.34 -11.44
N LYS A 113 9.58 4.03 -11.44
CA LYS A 113 10.52 2.90 -11.30
C LYS A 113 11.28 2.87 -9.98
N PHE A 114 10.67 3.32 -8.89
CA PHE A 114 11.20 3.14 -7.55
C PHE A 114 11.19 1.67 -7.13
N ILE A 115 12.03 1.32 -6.17
CA ILE A 115 12.23 -0.05 -5.70
C ILE A 115 11.28 -0.32 -4.52
N PHE A 116 10.36 -1.27 -4.74
CA PHE A 116 9.36 -1.69 -3.76
C PHE A 116 9.81 -2.95 -3.02
N TYR A 117 9.57 -2.95 -1.73
CA TYR A 117 9.67 -4.13 -0.87
C TYR A 117 8.34 -4.37 -0.14
N GLU A 118 8.09 -5.61 0.25
CA GLU A 118 6.99 -5.96 1.15
C GLU A 118 7.54 -6.66 2.39
N VAL A 119 6.94 -6.36 3.54
CA VAL A 119 7.20 -7.04 4.82
C VAL A 119 5.90 -7.54 5.42
N PRO A 120 5.90 -8.68 6.14
CA PRO A 120 4.70 -9.16 6.80
C PRO A 120 4.34 -8.26 7.98
N VAL A 121 3.06 -7.89 8.09
CA VAL A 121 2.53 -7.11 9.21
C VAL A 121 1.27 -7.75 9.79
N SER A 122 1.06 -7.60 11.09
CA SER A 122 -0.16 -8.04 11.75
C SER A 122 -1.32 -7.11 11.42
N TYR A 123 -2.53 -7.66 11.40
CA TYR A 123 -3.73 -6.90 11.11
C TYR A 123 -4.92 -7.41 11.91
N ALA A 124 -5.50 -6.55 12.74
CA ALA A 124 -6.65 -6.84 13.57
C ALA A 124 -7.93 -6.22 12.98
N GLY A 125 -8.33 -6.67 11.77
CA GLY A 125 -9.44 -6.09 11.03
C GLY A 125 -10.75 -6.05 11.83
N ARG A 126 -11.45 -4.91 11.79
CA ARG A 126 -12.75 -4.71 12.42
C ARG A 126 -13.84 -5.57 11.77
N SER A 127 -14.86 -5.92 12.56
CA SER A 127 -16.08 -6.54 12.08
C SER A 127 -17.01 -5.50 11.40
N TYR A 128 -18.05 -5.98 10.72
CA TYR A 128 -19.09 -5.11 10.16
C TYR A 128 -19.82 -4.30 11.24
N GLU A 129 -20.00 -4.87 12.43
CA GLU A 129 -20.62 -4.20 13.60
C GLU A 129 -19.74 -3.06 14.12
N GLU A 130 -18.41 -3.18 13.96
CA GLU A 130 -17.42 -2.18 14.32
C GLU A 130 -17.20 -1.11 13.24
N GLY A 131 -18.06 -1.07 12.20
CA GLY A 131 -18.14 0.04 11.25
C GLY A 131 -17.32 -0.10 9.96
N LYS A 132 -16.91 -1.31 9.57
CA LYS A 132 -16.25 -1.54 8.28
C LYS A 132 -17.23 -1.30 7.12
N LYS A 133 -16.93 -0.31 6.25
CA LYS A 133 -17.84 0.17 5.18
C LYS A 133 -17.22 0.11 3.78
N ILE A 134 -16.37 -0.85 3.48
CA ILE A 134 -15.83 -1.01 2.12
C ILE A 134 -16.90 -1.66 1.24
N GLY A 135 -17.30 -0.97 0.19
CA GLY A 135 -18.35 -1.40 -0.74
C GLY A 135 -17.84 -1.66 -2.16
N ILE A 136 -18.72 -2.22 -2.99
CA ILE A 136 -18.45 -2.49 -4.42
C ILE A 136 -18.06 -1.19 -5.17
N LYS A 137 -18.62 -0.05 -4.82
CA LYS A 137 -18.28 1.24 -5.43
C LYS A 137 -16.82 1.63 -5.21
N ASP A 138 -16.26 1.28 -4.06
CA ASP A 138 -14.86 1.57 -3.71
C ASP A 138 -13.93 0.71 -4.56
N ALA A 139 -14.27 -0.56 -4.79
CA ALA A 139 -13.52 -1.43 -5.70
C ALA A 139 -13.51 -0.90 -7.14
N PHE A 140 -14.64 -0.43 -7.66
CA PHE A 140 -14.69 0.21 -8.99
C PHE A 140 -13.85 1.49 -9.04
N ARG A 141 -13.86 2.29 -7.96
CA ARG A 141 -13.02 3.49 -7.86
C ARG A 141 -11.54 3.13 -7.90
N ALA A 142 -11.12 2.11 -7.15
CA ALA A 142 -9.74 1.63 -7.14
C ALA A 142 -9.29 1.19 -8.55
N VAL A 143 -10.09 0.38 -9.25
CA VAL A 143 -9.80 -0.03 -10.64
C VAL A 143 -9.69 1.18 -11.57
N TYR A 144 -10.62 2.14 -11.46
CA TYR A 144 -10.56 3.37 -12.23
C TYR A 144 -9.24 4.12 -11.95
N CYS A 145 -8.84 4.28 -10.69
CA CYS A 145 -7.61 4.96 -10.32
C CYS A 145 -6.37 4.25 -10.89
N ILE A 146 -6.31 2.90 -10.82
CA ILE A 146 -5.21 2.13 -11.40
C ILE A 146 -5.04 2.46 -12.89
N ILE A 147 -6.13 2.39 -13.65
CA ILE A 147 -6.08 2.62 -15.09
C ILE A 147 -5.80 4.10 -15.38
N TYR A 148 -6.50 5.01 -14.73
CA TYR A 148 -6.36 6.43 -14.95
C TYR A 148 -4.94 6.93 -14.70
N TYR A 149 -4.37 6.63 -13.52
CA TYR A 149 -3.03 7.09 -13.15
C TYR A 149 -1.91 6.34 -13.90
N LYS A 150 -2.17 5.15 -14.43
CA LYS A 150 -1.22 4.48 -15.33
C LYS A 150 -0.93 5.29 -16.58
N PHE A 151 -1.96 5.90 -17.17
CA PHE A 151 -1.86 6.63 -18.44
C PHE A 151 -1.83 8.15 -18.28
N LYS A 152 -2.14 8.66 -17.11
CA LYS A 152 -2.03 10.10 -16.81
C LYS A 152 -0.56 10.51 -16.80
N LYS A 153 -0.21 11.48 -17.65
CA LYS A 153 1.12 12.09 -17.62
C LYS A 153 1.28 12.89 -16.34
N ASP A 154 2.29 12.56 -15.56
CA ASP A 154 2.62 13.29 -14.34
C ASP A 154 3.19 14.65 -14.71
N LYS A 155 2.71 15.74 -14.08
CA LYS A 155 3.22 17.11 -14.32
C LYS A 155 4.70 17.27 -13.91
N TYR A 156 5.23 16.31 -13.14
CA TYR A 156 6.59 16.29 -12.59
C TYR A 156 7.52 15.29 -13.32
N GLN A 157 7.19 14.82 -14.52
CA GLN A 157 8.16 14.12 -15.35
C GLN A 157 9.18 15.15 -15.91
N ARG A 158 10.29 15.28 -15.23
CA ARG A 158 11.55 15.79 -15.79
C ARG A 158 12.54 14.66 -15.97
#